data_19b8d4fe8104d43d4811059f5a486b89
#
_entry.id   19b8d4fe8104d43d4811059f5a486b89
#
_cell.length_a   1.000
_cell.length_b   1.000
_cell.length_c   1.000
_cell.angle_alpha   90.00
_cell.angle_beta   90.00
_cell.angle_gamma   90.00
#
_symmetry.space_group_name_H-M   'P 1'
#
loop_
_entity.id
_entity.type
_entity.pdbx_description
1 polymer ?
#
loop_
_entity_poly.entity_id
_entity_poly.type
_entity_poly.pdbx_seq_one_letter_code
_entity_poly.pdbx_strand_id
1 'polypeptide(L)'
;VLSDISFNVHAGEMVGIAGVAGNGQKELAETIAGLTSPTSGSVAITGSMSTDRGPIHARELGLAYVPEDRLGMGLVPSMSILDNLLLTRDRNFVVDRASVEPEAVRLIEQFEIKANGPEHIARKLSGGNAQKVLLARELSGGRSATKLLVVCSPTRGLDVGAIETVRALLDDARSAGQAILLISEDLDEVMSLSDRILVLYRGAVVHETSGETAQLSHVGAAMAGPDAPASARASPNNPSRRASQSRMIVVTS
;
A
#
# COMPACT_ATOMS: atom_id res chain seq x y z
N VAL A 1 16.19 0.95 -10.23
CA VAL A 1 15.52 1.73 -11.29
C VAL A 1 14.37 0.90 -11.83
N LEU A 2 13.16 1.48 -11.89
CA LEU A 2 11.99 0.83 -12.47
C LEU A 2 12.05 0.90 -13.99
N SER A 3 11.65 -0.16 -14.67
CA SER A 3 11.55 -0.19 -16.13
C SER A 3 10.35 -1.02 -16.57
N ASP A 4 9.62 -0.52 -17.56
CA ASP A 4 8.54 -1.27 -18.22
C ASP A 4 7.41 -1.76 -17.29
N ILE A 5 7.08 -0.99 -16.25
CA ILE A 5 5.97 -1.30 -15.36
C ILE A 5 4.68 -0.71 -15.92
N SER A 6 3.70 -1.58 -16.16
CA SER A 6 2.35 -1.16 -16.58
C SER A 6 1.34 -2.14 -16.02
N PHE A 7 0.45 -1.65 -15.17
CA PHE A 7 -0.68 -2.42 -14.62
C PHE A 7 -1.78 -1.45 -14.16
N ASN A 8 -2.93 -1.99 -13.86
CA ASN A 8 -4.05 -1.27 -13.26
C ASN A 8 -4.50 -2.00 -11.99
N VAL A 9 -5.16 -1.29 -11.09
CA VAL A 9 -5.81 -1.83 -9.90
C VAL A 9 -7.25 -1.35 -9.94
N HIS A 10 -8.20 -2.29 -9.84
CA HIS A 10 -9.63 -1.98 -9.92
C HIS A 10 -10.22 -1.74 -8.52
N ALA A 11 -11.32 -1.00 -8.47
CA ALA A 11 -12.09 -0.83 -7.24
C ALA A 11 -12.53 -2.20 -6.69
N GLY A 12 -12.30 -2.44 -5.39
CA GLY A 12 -12.57 -3.73 -4.76
C GLY A 12 -11.57 -4.84 -5.10
N GLU A 13 -10.45 -4.52 -5.79
CA GLU A 13 -9.37 -5.44 -6.10
C GLU A 13 -8.17 -5.21 -5.17
N MET A 14 -7.54 -6.30 -4.71
CA MET A 14 -6.24 -6.27 -4.06
C MET A 14 -5.18 -6.88 -4.99
N VAL A 15 -4.30 -6.03 -5.52
CA VAL A 15 -3.15 -6.44 -6.33
C VAL A 15 -1.92 -6.53 -5.45
N GLY A 16 -1.32 -7.73 -5.40
CA GLY A 16 -0.08 -7.97 -4.66
C GLY A 16 1.16 -7.80 -5.54
N ILE A 17 2.13 -7.05 -5.07
CA ILE A 17 3.47 -6.95 -5.67
C ILE A 17 4.41 -7.81 -4.83
N ALA A 18 4.78 -8.97 -5.34
CA ALA A 18 5.78 -9.84 -4.74
C ALA A 18 7.18 -9.54 -5.28
N GLY A 19 8.19 -9.60 -4.45
CA GLY A 19 9.58 -9.43 -4.89
C GLY A 19 10.55 -9.48 -3.71
N VAL A 20 11.80 -9.85 -3.96
CA VAL A 20 12.88 -9.80 -2.95
C VAL A 20 13.30 -8.35 -2.76
N ALA A 21 13.75 -8.00 -1.55
CA ALA A 21 14.25 -6.65 -1.21
C ALA A 21 15.19 -6.09 -2.29
N GLY A 22 14.99 -4.82 -2.62
CA GLY A 22 15.84 -4.12 -3.59
C GLY A 22 15.46 -4.31 -5.06
N ASN A 23 14.36 -4.97 -5.36
CA ASN A 23 13.87 -5.14 -6.73
C ASN A 23 13.04 -3.96 -7.26
N GLY A 24 12.86 -2.88 -6.48
CA GLY A 24 12.15 -1.68 -6.93
C GLY A 24 10.79 -1.45 -6.26
N GLN A 25 10.42 -2.26 -5.26
CA GLN A 25 9.13 -2.16 -4.57
C GLN A 25 8.93 -0.80 -3.90
N LYS A 26 9.98 -0.30 -3.21
CA LYS A 26 9.95 1.00 -2.55
C LYS A 26 9.80 2.13 -3.57
N GLU A 27 10.59 2.11 -4.62
CA GLU A 27 10.54 3.10 -5.70
C GLU A 27 9.17 3.11 -6.38
N LEU A 28 8.55 1.95 -6.56
CA LEU A 28 7.20 1.82 -7.11
C LEU A 28 6.17 2.48 -6.19
N ALA A 29 6.19 2.14 -4.91
CA ALA A 29 5.30 2.73 -3.91
C ALA A 29 5.45 4.26 -3.83
N GLU A 30 6.69 4.75 -3.75
CA GLU A 30 7.00 6.19 -3.65
C GLU A 30 6.61 6.95 -4.94
N THR A 31 6.76 6.33 -6.12
CA THR A 31 6.32 6.91 -7.39
C THR A 31 4.80 7.04 -7.43
N ILE A 32 4.06 6.00 -7.06
CA ILE A 32 2.59 6.04 -7.01
C ILE A 32 2.10 7.05 -5.97
N ALA A 33 2.78 7.12 -4.82
CA ALA A 33 2.46 8.10 -3.76
C ALA A 33 2.82 9.55 -4.12
N GLY A 34 3.49 9.78 -5.26
CA GLY A 34 3.93 11.11 -5.69
C GLY A 34 5.09 11.67 -4.88
N LEU A 35 5.82 10.82 -4.14
CA LEU A 35 7.02 11.18 -3.37
C LEU A 35 8.26 11.27 -4.26
N THR A 36 8.26 10.53 -5.37
CA THR A 36 9.32 10.52 -6.37
C THR A 36 8.72 10.64 -7.76
N SER A 37 9.27 11.51 -8.61
CA SER A 37 8.84 11.64 -10.00
C SER A 37 9.46 10.55 -10.87
N PRO A 38 8.69 9.89 -11.74
CA PRO A 38 9.23 8.95 -12.72
C PRO A 38 9.99 9.71 -13.80
N THR A 39 11.05 9.10 -14.35
CA THR A 39 11.78 9.66 -15.49
C THR A 39 10.99 9.57 -16.81
N SER A 40 10.05 8.65 -16.88
CA SER A 40 9.12 8.47 -17.99
C SER A 40 7.90 7.69 -17.55
N GLY A 41 6.81 7.77 -18.32
CA GLY A 41 5.55 7.14 -17.96
C GLY A 41 4.66 8.04 -17.12
N SER A 42 3.59 7.47 -16.57
CA SER A 42 2.60 8.26 -15.83
C SER A 42 1.86 7.42 -14.79
N VAL A 43 1.35 8.10 -13.78
CA VAL A 43 0.46 7.55 -12.76
C VAL A 43 -0.88 8.27 -12.86
N ALA A 44 -1.97 7.52 -12.93
CA ALA A 44 -3.32 8.05 -12.86
C ALA A 44 -4.10 7.40 -11.72
N ILE A 45 -4.87 8.18 -10.99
CA ILE A 45 -5.75 7.74 -9.90
C ILE A 45 -7.16 8.16 -10.27
N THR A 46 -8.10 7.22 -10.33
CA THR A 46 -9.50 7.45 -10.75
C THR A 46 -9.61 8.23 -12.07
N GLY A 47 -8.77 7.88 -13.05
CA GLY A 47 -8.74 8.53 -14.36
C GLY A 47 -8.06 9.90 -14.41
N SER A 48 -7.60 10.43 -13.27
CA SER A 48 -6.92 11.73 -13.19
C SER A 48 -5.41 11.55 -13.05
N MET A 49 -4.64 12.33 -13.80
CA MET A 49 -3.17 12.28 -13.78
C MET A 49 -2.62 12.78 -12.44
N SER A 50 -1.80 11.95 -11.81
CA SER A 50 -1.10 12.26 -10.55
C SER A 50 0.40 12.53 -10.76
N THR A 51 0.96 12.18 -11.93
CA THR A 51 2.38 12.33 -12.24
C THR A 51 2.86 13.76 -12.04
N ASP A 52 4.01 13.93 -11.38
CA ASP A 52 4.71 15.21 -11.14
C ASP A 52 3.89 16.27 -10.39
N ARG A 53 2.76 15.89 -9.80
CA ARG A 53 1.91 16.78 -9.02
C ARG A 53 2.15 16.72 -7.51
N GLY A 54 2.97 15.77 -7.09
CA GLY A 54 3.36 15.56 -5.70
C GLY A 54 2.30 14.85 -4.83
N PRO A 55 2.68 14.51 -3.58
CA PRO A 55 1.87 13.64 -2.72
C PRO A 55 0.56 14.28 -2.26
N ILE A 56 0.51 15.61 -2.18
CA ILE A 56 -0.73 16.32 -1.81
C ILE A 56 -1.80 16.10 -2.86
N HIS A 57 -1.45 16.26 -4.13
CA HIS A 57 -2.39 16.06 -5.23
C HIS A 57 -2.83 14.59 -5.33
N ALA A 58 -1.90 13.64 -5.15
CA ALA A 58 -2.25 12.22 -5.09
C ALA A 58 -3.30 11.94 -3.99
N ARG A 59 -3.15 12.53 -2.80
CA ARG A 59 -4.12 12.44 -1.70
C ARG A 59 -5.45 13.08 -2.05
N GLU A 60 -5.47 14.21 -2.74
CA GLU A 60 -6.69 14.87 -3.21
C GLU A 60 -7.48 13.99 -4.20
N LEU A 61 -6.79 13.16 -4.98
CA LEU A 61 -7.39 12.14 -5.85
C LEU A 61 -7.87 10.89 -5.11
N GLY A 62 -7.63 10.79 -3.79
CA GLY A 62 -8.05 9.66 -2.96
C GLY A 62 -6.98 8.61 -2.72
N LEU A 63 -5.68 8.94 -2.89
CA LEU A 63 -4.60 8.03 -2.51
C LEU A 63 -4.36 8.07 -1.00
N ALA A 64 -4.26 6.87 -0.42
CA ALA A 64 -3.74 6.63 0.92
C ALA A 64 -2.43 5.83 0.83
N TYR A 65 -1.45 6.12 1.68
CA TYR A 65 -0.15 5.48 1.65
C TYR A 65 0.31 5.03 3.03
N VAL A 66 0.55 3.74 3.17
CA VAL A 66 1.08 3.09 4.37
C VAL A 66 2.48 2.58 4.06
N PRO A 67 3.54 3.31 4.45
CA PRO A 67 4.92 2.88 4.24
C PRO A 67 5.30 1.72 5.15
N GLU A 68 6.36 0.99 4.79
CA GLU A 68 6.92 -0.10 5.58
C GLU A 68 7.47 0.40 6.92
N ASP A 69 8.18 1.52 6.93
CA ASP A 69 8.70 2.15 8.15
C ASP A 69 7.61 2.98 8.84
N ARG A 70 6.98 2.37 9.83
CA ARG A 70 5.85 2.94 10.57
C ARG A 70 6.19 4.20 11.34
N LEU A 71 7.36 4.24 11.97
CA LEU A 71 7.77 5.32 12.88
C LEU A 71 8.79 6.29 12.28
N GLY A 72 9.46 5.91 11.17
CA GLY A 72 10.38 6.81 10.46
C GLY A 72 9.69 7.58 9.34
N MET A 73 8.70 6.97 8.68
CA MET A 73 7.97 7.57 7.55
C MET A 73 6.45 7.68 7.78
N GLY A 74 5.87 6.68 8.46
CA GLY A 74 4.43 6.59 8.63
C GLY A 74 3.88 7.57 9.65
N LEU A 75 4.31 7.47 10.88
CA LEU A 75 3.85 8.25 12.02
C LEU A 75 4.96 9.19 12.52
N VAL A 76 4.61 10.28 13.17
CA VAL A 76 5.55 11.11 13.92
C VAL A 76 5.66 10.54 15.33
N PRO A 77 6.81 9.94 15.71
CA PRO A 77 6.93 9.16 16.96
C PRO A 77 6.72 9.97 18.23
N SER A 78 7.05 11.26 18.20
CA SER A 78 6.92 12.17 19.35
C SER A 78 5.52 12.75 19.55
N MET A 79 4.65 12.62 18.56
CA MET A 79 3.27 13.10 18.59
C MET A 79 2.33 12.07 19.20
N SER A 80 1.17 12.53 19.68
CA SER A 80 0.07 11.68 20.14
C SER A 80 -0.62 10.97 18.97
N ILE A 81 -1.47 9.99 19.27
CA ILE A 81 -2.37 9.37 18.27
C ILE A 81 -3.23 10.46 17.62
N LEU A 82 -3.84 11.33 18.41
CA LEU A 82 -4.67 12.43 17.92
C LEU A 82 -3.90 13.31 16.94
N ASP A 83 -2.69 13.75 17.28
CA ASP A 83 -1.88 14.58 16.41
C ASP A 83 -1.50 13.86 15.10
N ASN A 84 -1.16 12.58 15.18
CA ASN A 84 -0.88 11.77 14.00
C ASN A 84 -2.10 11.63 13.08
N LEU A 85 -3.31 11.49 13.61
CA LEU A 85 -4.55 11.46 12.83
C LEU A 85 -4.85 12.79 12.15
N LEU A 86 -4.45 13.91 12.75
CA LEU A 86 -4.62 15.25 12.18
C LEU A 86 -3.73 15.54 10.97
N LEU A 87 -2.59 14.86 10.82
CA LEU A 87 -1.60 15.16 9.77
C LEU A 87 -2.14 15.04 8.34
N THR A 88 -3.14 14.20 8.12
CA THR A 88 -3.72 13.96 6.79
C THR A 88 -5.03 14.69 6.55
N ARG A 89 -5.50 15.46 7.54
CA ARG A 89 -6.74 16.23 7.44
C ARG A 89 -6.56 17.58 6.76
N ASP A 90 -7.64 18.32 6.64
CA ASP A 90 -7.65 19.62 5.99
C ASP A 90 -6.64 20.59 6.61
N ARG A 91 -5.98 21.36 5.74
CA ARG A 91 -5.02 22.40 6.10
C ARG A 91 -5.73 23.67 6.58
N ASN A 92 -6.47 23.59 7.67
CA ASN A 92 -6.90 24.81 8.33
C ASN A 92 -5.70 25.43 9.05
N PHE A 93 -5.58 26.77 8.97
CA PHE A 93 -4.50 27.51 9.66
C PHE A 93 -4.57 27.32 11.19
N VAL A 94 -5.76 27.06 11.71
CA VAL A 94 -5.99 26.72 13.11
C VAL A 94 -6.53 25.30 13.19
N VAL A 95 -5.78 24.42 13.83
CA VAL A 95 -6.18 23.04 14.07
C VAL A 95 -7.01 22.99 15.35
N ASP A 96 -8.30 22.73 15.22
CA ASP A 96 -9.19 22.50 16.35
C ASP A 96 -9.08 21.04 16.83
N ARG A 97 -8.19 20.80 17.80
CA ARG A 97 -7.99 19.47 18.40
C ARG A 97 -9.25 18.94 19.08
N ALA A 98 -10.02 19.82 19.71
CA ALA A 98 -11.20 19.42 20.47
C ALA A 98 -12.30 18.88 19.54
N SER A 99 -12.41 19.38 18.32
CA SER A 99 -13.36 18.88 17.32
C SER A 99 -13.02 17.48 16.79
N VAL A 100 -11.75 17.07 16.85
CA VAL A 100 -11.26 15.79 16.28
C VAL A 100 -11.11 14.71 17.35
N GLU A 101 -11.00 15.09 18.62
CA GLU A 101 -10.83 14.14 19.73
C GLU A 101 -11.92 13.05 19.79
N PRO A 102 -13.24 13.36 19.65
CA PRO A 102 -14.26 12.32 19.64
C PRO A 102 -14.11 11.30 18.50
N GLU A 103 -13.64 11.75 17.36
CA GLU A 103 -13.36 10.85 16.24
C GLU A 103 -12.12 10.01 16.50
N ALA A 104 -11.08 10.58 17.09
CA ALA A 104 -9.90 9.82 17.49
C ALA A 104 -10.25 8.70 18.48
N VAL A 105 -11.14 8.98 19.45
CA VAL A 105 -11.67 7.94 20.36
C VAL A 105 -12.39 6.85 19.59
N ARG A 106 -13.30 7.22 18.67
CA ARG A 106 -14.02 6.27 17.82
C ARG A 106 -13.08 5.40 16.96
N LEU A 107 -12.04 6.00 16.40
CA LEU A 107 -11.05 5.26 15.59
C LEU A 107 -10.20 4.31 16.44
N ILE A 108 -9.82 4.72 17.65
CA ILE A 108 -9.13 3.85 18.60
C ILE A 108 -9.96 2.61 18.90
N GLU A 109 -11.25 2.75 19.11
CA GLU A 109 -12.18 1.65 19.34
C GLU A 109 -12.39 0.80 18.09
N GLN A 110 -12.71 1.44 16.96
CA GLN A 110 -13.00 0.76 15.67
C GLN A 110 -11.80 -0.07 15.16
N PHE A 111 -10.58 0.42 15.33
CA PHE A 111 -9.36 -0.27 14.91
C PHE A 111 -8.73 -1.10 16.03
N GLU A 112 -9.42 -1.23 17.17
CA GLU A 112 -8.95 -1.99 18.33
C GLU A 112 -7.53 -1.61 18.77
N ILE A 113 -7.22 -0.31 18.78
CA ILE A 113 -5.91 0.20 19.16
C ILE A 113 -5.75 0.15 20.68
N LYS A 114 -4.81 -0.65 21.18
CA LYS A 114 -4.52 -0.72 22.61
C LYS A 114 -3.65 0.46 23.01
N ALA A 115 -4.30 1.51 23.49
CA ALA A 115 -3.69 2.76 23.95
C ALA A 115 -4.44 3.35 25.14
N ASN A 116 -3.80 4.28 25.86
CA ASN A 116 -4.41 5.00 26.98
C ASN A 116 -5.15 6.27 26.51
N GLY A 117 -5.89 6.17 25.40
CA GLY A 117 -6.63 7.27 24.79
C GLY A 117 -5.87 8.03 23.69
N PRO A 118 -6.50 9.08 23.12
CA PRO A 118 -5.98 9.83 21.97
C PRO A 118 -4.63 10.53 22.22
N GLU A 119 -4.32 10.91 23.44
CA GLU A 119 -3.07 11.57 23.83
C GLU A 119 -1.89 10.59 24.02
N HIS A 120 -2.10 9.29 23.79
CA HIS A 120 -1.01 8.31 23.88
C HIS A 120 0.04 8.58 22.78
N ILE A 121 1.31 8.70 23.20
CA ILE A 121 2.42 9.04 22.31
C ILE A 121 2.78 7.84 21.41
N ALA A 122 2.87 8.07 20.11
CA ALA A 122 3.00 7.01 19.09
C ALA A 122 4.21 6.09 19.32
N ARG A 123 5.38 6.62 19.72
CA ARG A 123 6.58 5.80 20.02
C ARG A 123 6.43 4.80 21.16
N LYS A 124 5.41 4.95 22.00
CA LYS A 124 5.13 4.04 23.13
C LYS A 124 4.19 2.90 22.75
N LEU A 125 3.66 2.90 21.55
CA LEU A 125 2.82 1.84 21.03
C LEU A 125 3.65 0.60 20.67
N SER A 126 3.04 -0.58 20.78
CA SER A 126 3.60 -1.78 20.14
C SER A 126 3.55 -1.64 18.61
N GLY A 127 4.35 -2.41 17.91
CA GLY A 127 4.38 -2.40 16.44
C GLY A 127 2.99 -2.59 15.81
N GLY A 128 2.19 -3.53 16.35
CA GLY A 128 0.82 -3.76 15.90
C GLY A 128 -0.11 -2.57 16.14
N ASN A 129 -0.04 -1.94 17.31
CA ASN A 129 -0.86 -0.76 17.59
C ASN A 129 -0.42 0.46 16.76
N ALA A 130 0.87 0.66 16.54
CA ALA A 130 1.35 1.69 15.62
C ALA A 130 0.84 1.47 14.19
N GLN A 131 0.83 0.20 13.71
CA GLN A 131 0.26 -0.15 12.40
C GLN A 131 -1.24 0.16 12.32
N LYS A 132 -2.00 -0.18 13.36
CA LYS A 132 -3.44 0.12 13.44
C LYS A 132 -3.72 1.63 13.43
N VAL A 133 -2.92 2.45 14.13
CA VAL A 133 -3.02 3.92 14.08
C VAL A 133 -2.76 4.43 12.65
N LEU A 134 -1.75 3.89 11.98
CA LEU A 134 -1.42 4.28 10.62
C LEU A 134 -2.55 3.92 9.64
N LEU A 135 -3.08 2.70 9.73
CA LEU A 135 -4.23 2.27 8.93
C LEU A 135 -5.49 3.09 9.25
N ALA A 136 -5.77 3.35 10.52
CA ALA A 136 -6.89 4.19 10.94
C ALA A 136 -6.81 5.58 10.31
N ARG A 137 -5.62 6.21 10.30
CA ARG A 137 -5.38 7.50 9.66
C ARG A 137 -5.62 7.45 8.16
N GLU A 138 -5.08 6.44 7.50
CA GLU A 138 -5.11 6.36 6.03
C GLU A 138 -6.49 5.92 5.50
N LEU A 139 -7.19 5.04 6.21
CA LEU A 139 -8.50 4.51 5.80
C LEU A 139 -9.69 5.38 6.22
N SER A 140 -9.57 6.13 7.32
CA SER A 140 -10.67 6.99 7.79
C SER A 140 -10.90 8.24 6.94
N GLY A 141 -10.10 8.42 5.90
CA GLY A 141 -10.22 9.51 4.93
C GLY A 141 -9.73 10.84 5.49
N GLY A 142 -8.78 11.45 4.81
CA GLY A 142 -8.38 12.82 5.01
C GLY A 142 -9.31 13.76 4.22
N ARG A 143 -8.73 14.44 3.22
CA ARG A 143 -9.44 15.37 2.32
C ARG A 143 -10.43 14.71 1.37
N SER A 144 -10.21 13.46 1.01
CA SER A 144 -11.06 12.68 0.10
C SER A 144 -11.22 11.28 0.64
N ALA A 145 -12.35 10.64 0.32
CA ALA A 145 -12.52 9.22 0.58
C ALA A 145 -11.40 8.42 -0.10
N THR A 146 -10.81 7.47 0.62
CA THR A 146 -9.75 6.62 0.07
C THR A 146 -10.28 5.79 -1.10
N LYS A 147 -9.66 5.96 -2.26
CA LYS A 147 -9.96 5.21 -3.50
C LYS A 147 -8.89 4.17 -3.79
N LEU A 148 -7.63 4.52 -3.56
CA LEU A 148 -6.47 3.66 -3.68
C LEU A 148 -5.69 3.67 -2.38
N LEU A 149 -5.50 2.49 -1.78
CA LEU A 149 -4.58 2.27 -0.68
C LEU A 149 -3.31 1.58 -1.22
N VAL A 150 -2.18 2.23 -1.10
CA VAL A 150 -0.86 1.61 -1.28
C VAL A 150 -0.33 1.23 0.08
N VAL A 151 -0.10 -0.04 0.33
CA VAL A 151 0.35 -0.55 1.63
C VAL A 151 1.58 -1.43 1.48
N CYS A 152 2.65 -1.09 2.23
CA CYS A 152 3.94 -1.77 2.15
C CYS A 152 4.18 -2.60 3.41
N SER A 153 4.36 -3.93 3.24
CA SER A 153 4.67 -4.91 4.29
C SER A 153 3.84 -4.70 5.58
N PRO A 154 2.50 -4.65 5.47
CA PRO A 154 1.65 -4.22 6.59
C PRO A 154 1.74 -5.09 7.83
N THR A 155 2.08 -6.38 7.68
CA THR A 155 2.15 -7.31 8.82
C THR A 155 3.57 -7.59 9.32
N ARG A 156 4.61 -7.02 8.68
CA ARG A 156 5.99 -7.26 9.03
C ARG A 156 6.30 -6.96 10.50
N GLY A 157 6.84 -7.97 11.20
CA GLY A 157 7.25 -7.83 12.62
C GLY A 157 6.11 -7.64 13.60
N LEU A 158 4.89 -8.06 13.25
CA LEU A 158 3.73 -8.08 14.13
C LEU A 158 3.57 -9.46 14.77
N ASP A 159 2.89 -9.49 15.93
CA ASP A 159 2.41 -10.74 16.52
C ASP A 159 1.18 -11.28 15.74
N VAL A 160 0.86 -12.57 15.94
CA VAL A 160 -0.20 -13.28 15.19
C VAL A 160 -1.55 -12.57 15.29
N GLY A 161 -1.94 -12.10 16.47
CA GLY A 161 -3.22 -11.42 16.64
C GLY A 161 -3.28 -10.07 15.93
N ALA A 162 -2.15 -9.33 15.90
CA ALA A 162 -2.06 -8.09 15.15
C ALA A 162 -2.07 -8.33 13.63
N ILE A 163 -1.44 -9.43 13.15
CA ILE A 163 -1.49 -9.83 11.74
C ILE A 163 -2.95 -10.08 11.31
N GLU A 164 -3.69 -10.88 12.06
CA GLU A 164 -5.10 -11.18 11.76
C GLU A 164 -5.95 -9.91 11.71
N THR A 165 -5.78 -9.01 12.68
CA THR A 165 -6.50 -7.73 12.69
C THR A 165 -6.17 -6.87 11.46
N VAL A 166 -4.89 -6.75 11.11
CA VAL A 166 -4.46 -5.95 9.94
C VAL A 166 -5.01 -6.55 8.64
N ARG A 167 -4.99 -7.87 8.49
CA ARG A 167 -5.57 -8.56 7.32
C ARG A 167 -7.06 -8.30 7.20
N ALA A 168 -7.80 -8.40 8.31
CA ALA A 168 -9.24 -8.11 8.34
C ALA A 168 -9.54 -6.65 7.93
N LEU A 169 -8.77 -5.68 8.44
CA LEU A 169 -8.92 -4.26 8.07
C LEU A 169 -8.67 -4.01 6.57
N LEU A 170 -7.71 -4.69 5.95
CA LEU A 170 -7.46 -4.59 4.52
C LEU A 170 -8.59 -5.24 3.70
N ASP A 171 -9.10 -6.38 4.14
CA ASP A 171 -10.20 -7.07 3.48
C ASP A 171 -11.52 -6.28 3.58
N ASP A 172 -11.80 -5.67 4.73
CA ASP A 172 -12.92 -4.75 4.92
C ASP A 172 -12.82 -3.52 3.99
N ALA A 173 -11.62 -2.95 3.85
CA ALA A 173 -11.37 -1.83 2.94
C ALA A 173 -11.61 -2.23 1.47
N ARG A 174 -11.11 -3.41 1.06
CA ARG A 174 -11.37 -4.00 -0.26
C ARG A 174 -12.87 -4.22 -0.49
N SER A 175 -13.55 -4.82 0.48
CA SER A 175 -14.99 -5.10 0.42
C SER A 175 -15.84 -3.84 0.37
N ALA A 176 -15.34 -2.74 0.94
CA ALA A 176 -15.95 -1.41 0.82
C ALA A 176 -15.69 -0.74 -0.56
N GLY A 177 -15.03 -1.44 -1.49
CA GLY A 177 -14.77 -0.98 -2.85
C GLY A 177 -13.47 -0.18 -3.04
N GLN A 178 -12.58 -0.16 -2.05
CA GLN A 178 -11.27 0.47 -2.23
C GLN A 178 -10.36 -0.42 -3.08
N ALA A 179 -9.59 0.19 -3.98
CA ALA A 179 -8.49 -0.46 -4.68
C ALA A 179 -7.30 -0.58 -3.73
N ILE A 180 -6.66 -1.75 -3.64
CA ILE A 180 -5.52 -1.96 -2.75
C ILE A 180 -4.32 -2.45 -3.55
N LEU A 181 -3.19 -1.77 -3.43
CA LEU A 181 -1.90 -2.22 -3.90
C LEU A 181 -1.07 -2.65 -2.69
N LEU A 182 -1.00 -3.97 -2.48
CA LEU A 182 -0.21 -4.60 -1.43
C LEU A 182 1.21 -4.87 -1.96
N ILE A 183 2.20 -4.28 -1.35
CA ILE A 183 3.62 -4.48 -1.70
C ILE A 183 4.29 -5.19 -0.54
N SER A 184 4.76 -6.42 -0.72
CA SER A 184 5.39 -7.20 0.35
C SER A 184 6.48 -8.14 -0.17
N GLU A 185 7.48 -8.35 0.69
CA GLU A 185 8.51 -9.38 0.52
C GLU A 185 8.04 -10.73 1.07
N ASP A 186 7.01 -10.71 1.92
CA ASP A 186 6.41 -11.90 2.50
C ASP A 186 5.45 -12.54 1.49
N LEU A 187 5.87 -13.67 0.94
CA LEU A 187 5.12 -14.37 -0.08
C LEU A 187 3.80 -14.94 0.47
N ASP A 188 3.79 -15.37 1.73
CA ASP A 188 2.56 -15.88 2.37
C ASP A 188 1.53 -14.75 2.55
N GLU A 189 1.98 -13.54 2.87
CA GLU A 189 1.13 -12.36 2.94
C GLU A 189 0.52 -12.05 1.56
N VAL A 190 1.35 -11.97 0.51
CA VAL A 190 0.90 -11.68 -0.86
C VAL A 190 -0.06 -12.76 -1.36
N MET A 191 0.30 -14.04 -1.20
CA MET A 191 -0.51 -15.17 -1.66
C MET A 191 -1.87 -15.26 -0.98
N SER A 192 -1.95 -14.92 0.31
CA SER A 192 -3.17 -15.06 1.10
C SER A 192 -4.17 -13.92 0.92
N LEU A 193 -3.72 -12.74 0.49
CA LEU A 193 -4.55 -11.54 0.45
C LEU A 193 -4.91 -11.06 -0.95
N SER A 194 -4.08 -11.40 -1.97
CA SER A 194 -4.19 -10.76 -3.28
C SER A 194 -5.12 -11.51 -4.23
N ASP A 195 -5.99 -10.78 -4.92
CA ASP A 195 -6.80 -11.30 -6.02
C ASP A 195 -5.94 -11.53 -7.27
N ARG A 196 -4.90 -10.73 -7.44
CA ARG A 196 -3.93 -10.81 -8.54
C ARG A 196 -2.53 -10.48 -8.02
N ILE A 197 -1.54 -11.22 -8.50
CA ILE A 197 -0.15 -11.11 -8.05
C ILE A 197 0.75 -10.75 -9.22
N LEU A 198 1.54 -9.70 -9.04
CA LEU A 198 2.60 -9.27 -9.95
C LEU A 198 3.95 -9.53 -9.27
N VAL A 199 4.88 -10.14 -9.97
CA VAL A 199 6.23 -10.36 -9.45
C VAL A 199 7.17 -9.32 -10.01
N LEU A 200 7.80 -8.58 -9.12
CA LEU A 200 8.77 -7.55 -9.45
C LEU A 200 10.20 -8.12 -9.30
N TYR A 201 10.95 -8.06 -10.38
CA TYR A 201 12.36 -8.45 -10.40
C TYR A 201 13.19 -7.43 -11.18
N ARG A 202 14.26 -6.92 -10.55
CA ARG A 202 15.16 -5.88 -11.12
C ARG A 202 14.43 -4.69 -11.74
N GLY A 203 13.36 -4.25 -11.10
CA GLY A 203 12.59 -3.08 -11.52
C GLY A 203 11.58 -3.33 -12.64
N ALA A 204 11.33 -4.57 -13.04
CA ALA A 204 10.35 -4.94 -14.05
C ALA A 204 9.36 -5.98 -13.53
N VAL A 205 8.11 -5.95 -14.03
CA VAL A 205 7.15 -7.03 -13.79
C VAL A 205 7.52 -8.20 -14.69
N VAL A 206 7.92 -9.32 -14.09
CA VAL A 206 8.38 -10.52 -14.80
C VAL A 206 7.36 -11.63 -14.84
N HIS A 207 6.35 -11.59 -13.96
CA HIS A 207 5.29 -12.59 -13.91
C HIS A 207 3.99 -11.95 -13.37
N GLU A 208 2.85 -12.42 -13.86
CA GLU A 208 1.52 -12.04 -13.41
C GLU A 208 0.65 -13.30 -13.32
N THR A 209 -0.10 -13.44 -12.23
CA THR A 209 -1.03 -14.57 -12.02
C THR A 209 -2.24 -14.15 -11.20
N SER A 210 -3.36 -14.85 -11.35
CA SER A 210 -4.50 -14.71 -10.42
C SER A 210 -4.14 -15.33 -9.07
N GLY A 211 -4.57 -14.70 -7.97
CA GLY A 211 -4.37 -15.22 -6.61
C GLY A 211 -4.95 -16.63 -6.43
N GLU A 212 -6.12 -16.92 -7.03
CA GLU A 212 -6.77 -18.23 -6.96
C GLU A 212 -5.95 -19.37 -7.59
N THR A 213 -5.20 -19.08 -8.66
CA THR A 213 -4.41 -20.08 -9.40
C THR A 213 -2.92 -20.01 -9.12
N ALA A 214 -2.51 -19.04 -8.31
CA ALA A 214 -1.10 -18.83 -7.98
C ALA A 214 -0.52 -20.05 -7.26
N GLN A 215 0.67 -20.46 -7.69
CA GLN A 215 1.44 -21.52 -7.05
C GLN A 215 2.68 -20.93 -6.39
N LEU A 216 2.87 -21.23 -5.12
CA LEU A 216 4.00 -20.73 -4.32
C LEU A 216 5.34 -20.95 -5.02
N SER A 217 5.53 -22.13 -5.61
CA SER A 217 6.76 -22.49 -6.34
C SER A 217 7.01 -21.60 -7.57
N HIS A 218 5.95 -21.23 -8.31
CA HIS A 218 6.07 -20.42 -9.51
C HIS A 218 6.33 -18.96 -9.18
N VAL A 219 5.59 -18.40 -8.21
CA VAL A 219 5.79 -17.03 -7.76
C VAL A 219 7.17 -16.88 -7.11
N GLY A 220 7.56 -17.80 -6.24
CA GLY A 220 8.89 -17.82 -5.62
C GLY A 220 10.04 -17.94 -6.63
N ALA A 221 9.88 -18.77 -7.66
CA ALA A 221 10.86 -18.86 -8.73
C ALA A 221 10.97 -17.57 -9.55
N ALA A 222 9.85 -16.92 -9.87
CA ALA A 222 9.83 -15.65 -10.56
C ALA A 222 10.51 -14.54 -9.73
N MET A 223 10.34 -14.54 -8.40
CA MET A 223 11.03 -13.63 -7.50
C MET A 223 12.55 -13.81 -7.48
N ALA A 224 13.03 -15.05 -7.65
CA ALA A 224 14.47 -15.36 -7.75
C ALA A 224 15.07 -14.98 -9.11
N GLY A 225 14.26 -14.70 -10.12
CA GLY A 225 14.66 -14.27 -11.46
C GLY A 225 14.99 -15.41 -12.43
N PRO A 226 15.41 -15.07 -13.69
CA PRO A 226 15.62 -16.03 -14.76
C PRO A 226 16.76 -17.03 -14.52
N ASP A 227 17.61 -16.79 -13.53
CA ASP A 227 18.70 -17.68 -13.13
C ASP A 227 18.22 -18.80 -12.17
N ALA A 228 16.94 -18.83 -11.80
CA ALA A 228 16.38 -19.89 -10.98
C ALA A 228 16.36 -21.25 -11.76
N PRO A 229 16.56 -22.39 -11.08
CA PRO A 229 16.66 -23.69 -11.73
C PRO A 229 15.40 -24.01 -12.56
N ALA A 230 15.60 -24.67 -13.71
CA ALA A 230 14.57 -24.91 -14.73
C ALA A 230 13.31 -25.66 -14.23
N SER A 231 13.40 -26.35 -13.08
CA SER A 231 12.27 -27.03 -12.43
C SER A 231 11.20 -26.06 -11.87
N ALA A 232 11.51 -24.77 -11.79
CA ALA A 232 10.64 -23.72 -11.25
C ALA A 232 9.99 -22.87 -12.36
N ARG A 233 10.28 -23.10 -13.64
CA ARG A 233 9.78 -22.30 -14.76
C ARG A 233 8.47 -22.86 -15.31
N ALA A 234 7.36 -22.24 -15.00
CA ALA A 234 6.12 -22.45 -15.76
C ALA A 234 6.00 -21.41 -16.89
N SER A 235 5.40 -21.87 -17.98
CA SER A 235 5.17 -21.26 -19.28
C SER A 235 5.00 -19.74 -19.31
N PRO A 236 5.67 -19.03 -20.22
CA PRO A 236 5.52 -17.59 -20.40
C PRO A 236 4.24 -17.33 -21.22
N ASN A 237 3.13 -17.08 -20.57
CA ASN A 237 1.98 -16.48 -21.22
C ASN A 237 1.96 -14.99 -20.86
N ASN A 238 2.82 -14.21 -21.52
CA ASN A 238 2.82 -12.76 -21.39
C ASN A 238 2.24 -12.13 -22.68
N PRO A 239 0.98 -11.64 -22.66
CA PRO A 239 0.37 -11.01 -23.83
C PRO A 239 0.84 -9.58 -24.10
N SER A 240 1.75 -8.98 -23.32
CA SER A 240 2.07 -7.55 -23.39
C SER A 240 3.35 -7.17 -24.12
N ARG A 241 3.85 -8.01 -25.05
CA ARG A 241 4.88 -7.55 -26.02
C ARG A 241 4.23 -6.92 -27.24
N ARG A 242 3.64 -5.74 -27.12
CA ARG A 242 3.35 -4.86 -28.24
C ARG A 242 3.50 -3.38 -27.86
N ALA A 243 4.39 -2.73 -28.62
CA ALA A 243 4.48 -1.28 -28.91
C ALA A 243 4.77 -0.31 -27.76
N SER A 244 5.85 0.41 -27.93
CA SER A 244 6.22 1.72 -27.41
C SER A 244 5.01 2.69 -27.37
N GLN A 245 4.23 2.64 -26.28
CA GLN A 245 3.31 3.71 -25.90
C GLN A 245 3.55 4.04 -24.44
N SER A 246 3.40 5.32 -24.09
CA SER A 246 3.58 5.88 -22.75
C SER A 246 3.00 4.95 -21.69
N ARG A 247 3.85 4.46 -20.80
CA ARG A 247 3.52 3.45 -19.81
C ARG A 247 2.81 4.09 -18.63
N MET A 248 1.70 3.52 -18.23
CA MET A 248 0.77 4.11 -17.28
C MET A 248 0.39 3.10 -16.20
N ILE A 249 0.50 3.52 -14.94
CA ILE A 249 -0.16 2.86 -13.81
C ILE A 249 -1.53 3.52 -13.71
N VAL A 250 -2.59 2.78 -13.95
CA VAL A 250 -3.96 3.29 -13.93
C VAL A 250 -4.71 2.62 -12.80
N VAL A 251 -5.26 3.43 -11.91
CA VAL A 251 -6.28 2.98 -10.96
C VAL A 251 -7.62 3.36 -11.53
N THR A 252 -8.42 2.38 -11.91
CA THR A 252 -9.75 2.59 -12.49
C THR A 252 -10.83 2.37 -11.45
N SER A 253 -11.80 3.26 -11.44
CA SER A 253 -13.06 3.11 -10.69
C SER A 253 -13.88 1.94 -11.20
#